data_039ecc0fac1f2387ab3d935636e51bb6
#
_entry.id   039ecc0fac1f2387ab3d935636e51bb6
#
_cell.length_a   1.000
_cell.length_b   1.000
_cell.length_c   1.000
_cell.angle_alpha   90.00
_cell.angle_beta   90.00
_cell.angle_gamma   90.00
#
_symmetry.space_group_name_H-M   'P 1'
#
loop_
_entity.id
_entity.type
_entity.pdbx_description
1 polymer ?
#
loop_
_entity_poly.entity_id
_entity_poly.type
_entity_poly.pdbx_seq_one_letter_code
_entity_poly.pdbx_strand_id
1 'polypeptide(L)'
;MIEAKAKTELPACPVETTLTLLGDKWKVLILRDLMPGTKRFGELKKSVGNVSQKVLTAQLRAMEESGLVHREVYAEVPPRVEYSLTELGKSLKPILDSLWAWGEAYKSKQ
;
A
#
# COMPACT_ATOMS: atom_id res chain seq x y z
N MET A 1 12.15 20.52 -0.52
CA MET A 1 11.33 19.82 0.47
C MET A 1 10.45 18.78 -0.22
N ILE A 2 10.44 17.60 0.29
CA ILE A 2 9.66 16.51 -0.30
C ILE A 2 8.18 16.87 -0.39
N GLU A 3 7.63 17.43 0.68
CA GLU A 3 6.20 17.77 0.70
C GLU A 3 5.85 18.84 -0.34
N ALA A 4 6.66 19.88 -0.44
CA ALA A 4 6.43 20.92 -1.43
C ALA A 4 6.52 20.36 -2.84
N LYS A 5 7.53 19.50 -3.07
CA LYS A 5 7.71 18.86 -4.35
C LYS A 5 6.52 17.97 -4.70
N ALA A 6 6.05 17.19 -3.73
CA ALA A 6 4.89 16.32 -3.94
C ALA A 6 3.66 17.13 -4.32
N LYS A 7 3.44 18.27 -3.64
CA LYS A 7 2.31 19.14 -3.94
C LYS A 7 2.38 19.70 -5.35
N THR A 8 3.55 20.16 -5.77
CA THR A 8 3.70 20.75 -7.09
C THR A 8 3.61 19.73 -8.20
N GLU A 9 3.87 18.46 -7.89
CA GLU A 9 3.84 17.39 -8.87
C GLU A 9 2.52 16.64 -8.94
N LEU A 10 1.57 16.98 -8.06
CA LEU A 10 0.28 16.29 -8.07
C LEU A 10 -0.56 16.73 -9.25
N PRO A 11 -1.29 15.78 -9.88
CA PRO A 11 -2.20 16.12 -10.97
C PRO A 11 -3.30 17.06 -10.50
N ALA A 12 -3.85 17.83 -11.43
CA ALA A 12 -4.97 18.71 -11.12
C ALA A 12 -6.25 17.92 -10.83
N CYS A 13 -6.41 16.78 -11.48
CA CYS A 13 -7.62 15.96 -11.30
C CYS A 13 -7.49 15.10 -10.03
N PRO A 14 -8.44 15.22 -9.08
CA PRO A 14 -8.38 14.42 -7.86
C PRO A 14 -8.35 12.91 -8.11
N VAL A 15 -8.99 12.43 -9.16
CA VAL A 15 -8.96 11.00 -9.49
C VAL A 15 -7.53 10.58 -9.84
N GLU A 16 -6.86 11.39 -10.66
CA GLU A 16 -5.47 11.12 -11.01
C GLU A 16 -4.56 11.17 -9.79
N THR A 17 -4.82 12.10 -8.87
CA THR A 17 -4.05 12.20 -7.64
C THR A 17 -4.15 10.88 -6.86
N THR A 18 -5.36 10.36 -6.71
CA THR A 18 -5.58 9.10 -5.99
C THR A 18 -4.87 7.95 -6.70
N LEU A 19 -4.98 7.90 -8.02
CA LEU A 19 -4.33 6.84 -8.79
C LEU A 19 -2.82 6.90 -8.68
N THR A 20 -2.25 8.11 -8.53
CA THR A 20 -0.82 8.25 -8.30
C THR A 20 -0.38 7.52 -7.03
N LEU A 21 -1.20 7.59 -5.99
CA LEU A 21 -0.90 6.94 -4.72
C LEU A 21 -1.15 5.44 -4.76
N LEU A 22 -2.20 5.02 -5.45
CA LEU A 22 -2.50 3.60 -5.58
C LEU A 22 -1.57 2.91 -6.58
N GLY A 23 -1.16 3.65 -7.62
CA GLY A 23 -0.13 3.21 -8.55
C GLY A 23 -0.51 2.01 -9.38
N ASP A 24 -0.25 0.83 -8.85
CA ASP A 24 -0.47 -0.41 -9.56
C ASP A 24 -1.12 -1.43 -8.62
N LYS A 25 -1.30 -2.64 -9.14
CA LYS A 25 -1.96 -3.69 -8.38
C LYS A 25 -1.24 -4.04 -7.08
N TRP A 26 0.10 -3.95 -7.07
CA TRP A 26 0.85 -4.35 -5.89
C TRP A 26 0.58 -3.43 -4.71
N LYS A 27 0.50 -2.12 -4.96
CA LYS A 27 0.19 -1.16 -3.88
C LYS A 27 -1.19 -1.41 -3.31
N VAL A 28 -2.18 -1.66 -4.16
CA VAL A 28 -3.53 -1.95 -3.72
C VAL A 28 -3.57 -3.24 -2.90
N LEU A 29 -2.86 -4.28 -3.35
CA LEU A 29 -2.83 -5.55 -2.63
C LEU A 29 -2.12 -5.42 -1.27
N ILE A 30 -1.05 -4.63 -1.22
CA ILE A 30 -0.36 -4.37 0.05
C ILE A 30 -1.30 -3.64 1.02
N LEU A 31 -2.02 -2.63 0.54
CA LEU A 31 -3.00 -1.93 1.37
C LEU A 31 -4.05 -2.89 1.91
N ARG A 32 -4.58 -3.74 1.04
CA ARG A 32 -5.57 -4.73 1.43
C ARG A 32 -5.06 -5.61 2.57
N ASP A 33 -3.82 -6.08 2.43
CA ASP A 33 -3.27 -7.07 3.36
C ASP A 33 -2.80 -6.43 4.67
N LEU A 34 -2.53 -5.13 4.67
CA LEU A 34 -2.15 -4.42 5.89
C LEU A 34 -3.34 -3.79 6.62
N MET A 35 -4.52 -3.75 5.98
CA MET A 35 -5.72 -3.20 6.64
C MET A 35 -6.05 -3.91 7.96
N PRO A 36 -6.00 -5.24 8.03
CA PRO A 36 -6.29 -5.91 9.30
C PRO A 36 -5.28 -5.64 10.39
N GLY A 37 -4.02 -5.33 10.05
CA GLY A 37 -3.01 -5.09 11.06
C GLY A 37 -1.60 -5.24 10.54
N THR A 38 -0.66 -5.11 11.45
CA THR A 38 0.78 -5.15 11.19
C THR A 38 1.23 -6.52 10.66
N LYS A 39 2.16 -6.50 9.72
CA LYS A 39 2.75 -7.72 9.17
C LYS A 39 4.25 -7.56 9.01
N ARG A 40 4.96 -8.68 9.14
CA ARG A 40 6.37 -8.74 8.80
C ARG A 40 6.50 -8.92 7.28
N PHE A 41 7.70 -8.61 6.77
CA PHE A 41 7.96 -8.69 5.34
C PHE A 41 7.59 -10.06 4.76
N GLY A 42 8.04 -11.13 5.41
CA GLY A 42 7.77 -12.50 4.93
C GLY A 42 6.29 -12.84 4.93
N GLU A 43 5.57 -12.38 5.94
CA GLU A 43 4.13 -12.60 6.02
C GLU A 43 3.41 -11.87 4.88
N LEU A 44 3.84 -10.63 4.65
CA LEU A 44 3.24 -9.80 3.61
C LEU A 44 3.52 -10.38 2.22
N LYS A 45 4.76 -10.84 2.00
CA LYS A 45 5.13 -11.46 0.74
C LYS A 45 4.25 -12.67 0.44
N LYS A 46 4.00 -13.47 1.46
CA LYS A 46 3.12 -14.66 1.33
C LYS A 46 1.69 -14.27 1.00
N SER A 47 1.15 -13.29 1.72
CA SER A 47 -0.26 -12.93 1.57
C SER A 47 -0.55 -12.21 0.28
N VAL A 48 0.39 -11.38 -0.19
CA VAL A 48 0.23 -10.63 -1.43
C VAL A 48 0.26 -11.57 -2.64
N GLY A 49 1.07 -12.61 -2.58
CA GLY A 49 1.09 -13.62 -3.63
C GLY A 49 2.38 -13.62 -4.44
N ASN A 50 2.25 -13.77 -5.75
CA ASN A 50 3.40 -13.95 -6.64
C ASN A 50 4.15 -12.65 -6.91
N VAL A 51 4.70 -12.06 -5.88
CA VAL A 51 5.52 -10.84 -6.01
C VAL A 51 6.96 -11.20 -5.64
N SER A 52 7.92 -10.69 -6.42
CA SER A 52 9.31 -10.90 -6.08
C SER A 52 9.70 -10.06 -4.88
N GLN A 53 10.74 -10.49 -4.18
CA GLN A 53 11.27 -9.71 -3.06
C GLN A 53 11.67 -8.31 -3.50
N LYS A 54 12.30 -8.21 -4.68
CA LYS A 54 12.75 -6.93 -5.23
C LYS A 54 11.57 -5.99 -5.46
N VAL A 55 10.51 -6.47 -6.07
CA VAL A 55 9.34 -5.65 -6.38
C VAL A 55 8.63 -5.25 -5.09
N LEU A 56 8.43 -6.19 -4.17
CA LEU A 56 7.77 -5.88 -2.91
C LEU A 56 8.55 -4.83 -2.11
N THR A 57 9.87 -4.97 -2.05
CA THR A 57 10.71 -4.00 -1.37
C THR A 57 10.56 -2.61 -1.98
N ALA A 58 10.58 -2.53 -3.32
CA ALA A 58 10.43 -1.25 -4.02
C ALA A 58 9.06 -0.62 -3.76
N GLN A 59 8.01 -1.42 -3.78
CA GLN A 59 6.66 -0.93 -3.53
C GLN A 59 6.51 -0.43 -2.09
N LEU A 60 7.04 -1.17 -1.12
CA LEU A 60 6.95 -0.75 0.28
C LEU A 60 7.71 0.54 0.53
N ARG A 61 8.88 0.71 -0.11
CA ARG A 61 9.63 1.96 -0.01
C ARG A 61 8.84 3.14 -0.56
N ALA A 62 8.24 2.96 -1.73
CA ALA A 62 7.43 4.01 -2.33
C ALA A 62 6.24 4.38 -1.46
N MET A 63 5.61 3.38 -0.84
CA MET A 63 4.46 3.61 0.02
C MET A 63 4.87 4.27 1.34
N GLU A 64 6.05 3.94 1.83
CA GLU A 64 6.60 4.60 3.01
C GLU A 64 6.88 6.08 2.71
N GLU A 65 7.48 6.35 1.55
CA GLU A 65 7.77 7.72 1.13
C GLU A 65 6.51 8.55 0.91
N SER A 66 5.46 7.92 0.40
CA SER A 66 4.20 8.64 0.20
C SER A 66 3.35 8.74 1.48
N GLY A 67 3.84 8.16 2.58
CA GLY A 67 3.18 8.30 3.87
C GLY A 67 2.05 7.32 4.13
N LEU A 68 1.90 6.31 3.29
CA LEU A 68 0.82 5.32 3.45
C LEU A 68 1.19 4.20 4.41
N VAL A 69 2.48 3.87 4.49
CA VAL A 69 2.99 2.73 5.24
C VAL A 69 4.06 3.19 6.20
N HIS A 70 4.01 2.63 7.40
CA HIS A 70 5.03 2.82 8.42
C HIS A 70 5.89 1.56 8.51
N ARG A 71 7.19 1.74 8.60
CA ARG A 71 8.15 0.66 8.74
C ARG A 71 8.82 0.77 10.09
N GLU A 72 8.75 -0.30 10.88
CA GLU A 72 9.36 -0.34 12.21
C GLU A 72 10.45 -1.39 12.23
N VAL A 73 11.65 -1.00 12.63
CA VAL A 73 12.77 -1.92 12.76
C VAL A 73 13.04 -2.17 14.24
N TYR A 74 13.06 -3.43 14.62
CA TYR A 74 13.37 -3.84 15.98
C TYR A 74 14.78 -4.38 16.05
N ALA A 75 15.58 -3.83 16.96
CA ALA A 75 16.97 -4.23 17.14
C ALA A 75 17.05 -5.54 17.92
N GLU A 76 16.80 -6.62 17.22
CA GLU A 76 16.84 -7.98 17.77
C GLU A 76 17.84 -8.81 16.95
N VAL A 77 18.04 -10.03 17.38
CA VAL A 77 18.88 -10.98 16.67
C VAL A 77 18.04 -12.24 16.42
N PRO A 78 17.62 -12.50 15.17
CA PRO A 78 17.79 -11.66 13.99
C PRO A 78 16.90 -10.41 14.04
N PRO A 79 17.25 -9.35 13.29
CA PRO A 79 16.44 -8.13 13.26
C PRO A 79 15.03 -8.41 12.75
N ARG A 80 14.07 -7.71 13.33
CA ARG A 80 12.67 -7.84 12.92
C ARG A 80 12.20 -6.53 12.31
N VAL A 81 11.56 -6.61 11.15
CA VAL A 81 10.98 -5.45 10.48
C VAL A 81 9.49 -5.68 10.32
N GLU A 82 8.70 -4.71 10.74
CA GLU A 82 7.24 -4.78 10.65
C GLU A 82 6.71 -3.60 9.85
N TYR A 83 5.64 -3.87 9.11
CA TYR A 83 4.96 -2.87 8.29
C TYR A 83 3.53 -2.71 8.75
N SER A 84 3.07 -1.47 8.81
CA SER A 84 1.69 -1.17 9.20
C SER A 84 1.22 0.04 8.40
N LEU A 85 -0.09 0.23 8.35
CA LEU A 85 -0.65 1.40 7.68
C LEU A 85 -0.61 2.59 8.62
N THR A 86 -0.28 3.75 8.05
CA THR A 86 -0.45 5.02 8.76
C THR A 86 -1.93 5.38 8.77
N GLU A 87 -2.28 6.46 9.47
CA GLU A 87 -3.65 6.96 9.43
C GLU A 87 -4.05 7.32 7.99
N LEU A 88 -3.12 7.89 7.24
CA LEU A 88 -3.37 8.19 5.83
C LEU A 88 -3.64 6.92 5.04
N GLY A 89 -2.83 5.87 5.24
CA GLY A 89 -3.05 4.60 4.58
C GLY A 89 -4.40 4.01 4.92
N LYS A 90 -4.79 4.07 6.19
CA LYS A 90 -6.09 3.55 6.63
C LYS A 90 -7.25 4.32 6.02
N SER A 91 -7.05 5.59 5.71
CA SER A 91 -8.11 6.42 5.12
C SER A 91 -8.51 5.96 3.72
N LEU A 92 -7.72 5.09 3.10
CA LEU A 92 -8.04 4.53 1.79
C LEU A 92 -9.01 3.35 1.87
N LYS A 93 -9.38 2.91 3.07
CA LYS A 93 -10.26 1.75 3.22
C LYS A 93 -11.57 1.87 2.44
N PRO A 94 -12.30 3.00 2.49
CA PRO A 94 -13.55 3.09 1.72
C PRO A 94 -13.35 2.89 0.23
N ILE A 95 -12.21 3.35 -0.29
CA ILE A 95 -11.89 3.19 -1.71
C ILE A 95 -11.63 1.71 -2.02
N LEU A 96 -10.86 1.04 -1.17
CA LEU A 96 -10.58 -0.38 -1.34
C LEU A 96 -11.86 -1.20 -1.25
N ASP A 97 -12.74 -0.86 -0.31
CA ASP A 97 -14.01 -1.54 -0.17
C ASP A 97 -14.85 -1.39 -1.44
N SER A 98 -14.84 -0.20 -2.04
CA SER A 98 -15.57 0.05 -3.28
C SER A 98 -14.99 -0.73 -4.44
N LEU A 99 -13.67 -0.78 -4.53
CA LEU A 99 -13.00 -1.58 -5.56
C LEU A 99 -13.36 -3.05 -5.42
N TRP A 100 -13.36 -3.54 -4.20
CA TRP A 100 -13.74 -4.92 -3.91
C TRP A 100 -15.17 -5.20 -4.35
N ALA A 101 -16.10 -4.37 -3.91
CA ALA A 101 -17.52 -4.56 -4.21
C ALA A 101 -17.78 -4.53 -5.71
N TRP A 102 -17.16 -3.58 -6.40
CA TRP A 102 -17.35 -3.48 -7.84
C TRP A 102 -16.79 -4.71 -8.55
N GLY A 103 -15.60 -5.15 -8.14
CA GLY A 103 -14.97 -6.33 -8.74
C GLY A 103 -15.78 -7.60 -8.51
N GLU A 104 -16.32 -7.77 -7.31
CA GLU A 104 -17.15 -8.92 -7.01
C GLU A 104 -18.41 -8.94 -7.88
N ALA A 105 -19.07 -7.79 -7.99
CA ALA A 105 -20.27 -7.68 -8.83
C ALA A 105 -19.94 -7.99 -10.30
N TYR A 106 -18.83 -7.50 -10.77
CA TYR A 106 -18.40 -7.74 -12.15
C TYR A 106 -18.13 -9.22 -12.40
N LYS A 107 -17.40 -9.87 -11.48
CA LYS A 107 -17.07 -11.30 -11.60
C LYS A 107 -18.31 -12.15 -11.61
N SER A 108 -19.30 -11.80 -10.82
CA SER A 108 -20.53 -12.61 -10.74
C SER A 108 -21.34 -12.57 -12.04
N LYS A 109 -21.06 -11.64 -12.92
CA LYS A 109 -21.73 -11.53 -14.22
C LYS A 109 -21.01 -12.28 -15.32
N GLN A 110 -19.83 -12.80 -15.06
CA GLN A 110 -19.01 -13.47 -16.09
C GLN A 110 -19.24 -14.99 -16.15
#